data_3d5881a7eae3574e1931c28083b9972f
#
_entry.id   3d5881a7eae3574e1931c28083b9972f
#
_cell.length_a   1.000
_cell.length_b   1.000
_cell.length_c   1.000
_cell.angle_alpha   90.00
_cell.angle_beta   90.00
_cell.angle_gamma   90.00
#
_symmetry.space_group_name_H-M   'P 1'
#
loop_
_entity.id
_entity.type
_entity.pdbx_description
1 polymer ?
#
loop_
_entity_poly.entity_id
_entity_poly.type
_entity_poly.pdbx_seq_one_letter_code
_entity_poly.pdbx_strand_id
1 'polypeptide(L)'
;MKILLLIAAIAVAMSAQTPQRTIAITIDDLPVVSTRSDLKNRQQITKKILKHLKDAKVPAIGFVNENKLYAGKERDEKQIDLLRMWVNAGLELGNHTFSHRSLNQIELGDYQSDILKGETITKELLAKKGKAIRYFRHPYLQTGRSLEVKSGLDAFLMKHGYKIAPISVDNADYIFSRAY
;
A
#
# COMPACT_ATOMS: atom_id res chain seq x y z
N MET A 1 6.97 48.92 56.63
CA MET A 1 7.07 47.51 56.25
C MET A 1 6.62 47.41 54.77
N LYS A 2 7.61 47.41 53.86
CA LYS A 2 7.32 47.38 52.39
C LYS A 2 7.35 45.94 51.94
N ILE A 3 6.18 45.43 51.45
CA ILE A 3 6.06 44.11 50.89
C ILE A 3 6.44 44.21 49.40
N LEU A 4 7.56 43.58 49.04
CA LEU A 4 8.04 43.47 47.67
C LEU A 4 7.34 42.27 47.01
N LEU A 5 6.38 42.53 46.09
CA LEU A 5 5.78 41.47 45.27
C LEU A 5 6.74 41.08 44.14
N LEU A 6 7.29 39.87 44.23
CA LEU A 6 8.11 39.28 43.20
C LEU A 6 7.20 38.58 42.19
N ILE A 7 6.92 39.20 41.06
CA ILE A 7 6.20 38.58 39.95
C ILE A 7 7.21 37.77 39.15
N ALA A 8 7.21 36.44 39.36
CA ALA A 8 7.96 35.51 38.49
C ALA A 8 7.21 35.33 37.18
N ALA A 9 7.67 35.97 36.11
CA ALA A 9 7.18 35.72 34.77
C ALA A 9 7.72 34.37 34.28
N ILE A 10 6.86 33.35 34.29
CA ILE A 10 7.16 32.06 33.66
C ILE A 10 7.01 32.27 32.12
N ALA A 11 8.10 32.51 31.46
CA ALA A 11 8.14 32.46 30.00
C ALA A 11 8.01 30.99 29.56
N VAL A 12 6.81 30.57 29.19
CA VAL A 12 6.59 29.31 28.48
C VAL A 12 7.17 29.49 27.08
N ALA A 13 8.38 29.00 26.87
CA ALA A 13 8.95 28.88 25.54
C ALA A 13 8.10 27.85 24.76
N MET A 14 7.10 28.33 24.04
CA MET A 14 6.44 27.53 22.99
C MET A 14 7.50 27.30 21.91
N SER A 15 8.24 26.20 22.03
CA SER A 15 9.04 25.71 20.90
C SER A 15 8.05 25.38 19.78
N ALA A 16 7.98 26.24 18.77
CA ALA A 16 7.27 25.93 17.54
C ALA A 16 7.96 24.71 16.93
N GLN A 17 7.39 23.52 17.19
CA GLN A 17 7.84 22.32 16.52
C GLN A 17 7.57 22.53 15.04
N THR A 18 8.62 22.69 14.25
CA THR A 18 8.50 22.62 12.80
C THR A 18 7.85 21.28 12.45
N PRO A 19 6.75 21.28 11.69
CA PRO A 19 6.06 20.04 11.36
C PRO A 19 7.05 19.10 10.70
N GLN A 20 7.28 17.96 11.33
CA GLN A 20 8.18 16.94 10.80
C GLN A 20 7.55 16.39 9.52
N ARG A 21 8.18 16.67 8.40
CA ARG A 21 7.74 16.13 7.10
C ARG A 21 8.10 14.64 7.07
N THR A 22 7.10 13.81 6.78
CA THR A 22 7.27 12.37 6.64
C THR A 22 6.94 11.95 5.21
N ILE A 23 7.62 10.92 4.72
CA ILE A 23 7.34 10.29 3.44
C ILE A 23 7.19 8.79 3.67
N ALA A 24 6.23 8.18 2.97
CA ALA A 24 6.09 6.73 2.87
C ALA A 24 6.21 6.31 1.41
N ILE A 25 6.99 5.29 1.16
CA ILE A 25 7.12 4.70 -0.18
C ILE A 25 6.00 3.67 -0.37
N THR A 26 5.32 3.76 -1.50
CA THR A 26 4.33 2.77 -1.90
C THR A 26 4.72 2.17 -3.25
N ILE A 27 4.50 0.87 -3.40
CA ILE A 27 4.82 0.13 -4.63
C ILE A 27 3.58 -0.66 -4.99
N ASP A 28 3.00 -0.33 -6.14
CA ASP A 28 1.79 -0.97 -6.61
C ASP A 28 2.13 -2.22 -7.45
N ASP A 29 1.12 -3.01 -7.76
CA ASP A 29 1.19 -4.15 -8.69
C ASP A 29 2.06 -5.34 -8.26
N LEU A 30 2.25 -5.55 -6.94
CA LEU A 30 2.95 -6.74 -6.46
C LEU A 30 2.26 -8.05 -6.93
N PRO A 31 3.03 -9.16 -7.03
CA PRO A 31 4.41 -9.34 -6.56
C PRO A 31 5.49 -8.67 -7.42
N VAL A 32 5.34 -8.56 -8.71
CA VAL A 32 6.30 -7.88 -9.61
C VAL A 32 5.63 -7.54 -10.94
N VAL A 33 5.91 -6.36 -11.49
CA VAL A 33 5.72 -6.03 -12.90
C VAL A 33 7.07 -6.13 -13.61
N SER A 34 7.16 -6.92 -14.68
CA SER A 34 8.37 -7.08 -15.46
C SER A 34 8.04 -7.60 -16.87
N THR A 35 8.79 -7.16 -17.85
CA THR A 35 8.75 -7.69 -19.21
C THR A 35 9.29 -9.13 -19.28
N ARG A 36 10.10 -9.52 -18.30
CA ARG A 36 10.59 -10.89 -18.15
C ARG A 36 9.73 -11.65 -17.16
N SER A 37 9.13 -12.75 -17.60
CA SER A 37 8.23 -13.58 -16.77
C SER A 37 8.94 -14.63 -15.94
N ASP A 38 10.26 -14.86 -16.16
CA ASP A 38 10.99 -15.90 -15.45
C ASP A 38 11.12 -15.60 -13.95
N LEU A 39 11.00 -16.64 -13.14
CA LEU A 39 11.01 -16.54 -11.69
C LEU A 39 12.31 -15.96 -11.14
N LYS A 40 13.46 -16.28 -11.74
CA LYS A 40 14.77 -15.79 -11.31
C LYS A 40 14.85 -14.26 -11.39
N ASN A 41 14.37 -13.70 -12.50
CA ASN A 41 14.30 -12.25 -12.68
C ASN A 41 13.37 -11.60 -11.64
N ARG A 42 12.16 -12.16 -11.44
CA ARG A 42 11.20 -11.65 -10.44
C ARG A 42 11.78 -11.69 -9.03
N GLN A 43 12.46 -12.78 -8.66
CA GLN A 43 13.17 -12.88 -7.39
C GLN A 43 14.27 -11.84 -7.23
N GLN A 44 15.05 -11.58 -8.30
CA GLN A 44 16.11 -10.58 -8.27
C GLN A 44 15.55 -9.17 -8.09
N ILE A 45 14.47 -8.81 -8.80
CA ILE A 45 13.79 -7.52 -8.64
C ILE A 45 13.33 -7.35 -7.19
N THR A 46 12.58 -8.33 -6.65
CA THR A 46 12.09 -8.29 -5.28
C THR A 46 13.24 -8.13 -4.28
N LYS A 47 14.31 -8.93 -4.41
CA LYS A 47 15.49 -8.84 -3.53
C LYS A 47 16.15 -7.46 -3.58
N LYS A 48 16.30 -6.87 -4.77
CA LYS A 48 16.92 -5.55 -4.93
C LYS A 48 16.08 -4.46 -4.28
N ILE A 49 14.76 -4.45 -4.54
CA ILE A 49 13.85 -3.48 -3.93
C ILE A 49 13.93 -3.57 -2.39
N LEU A 50 13.76 -4.79 -1.85
CA LEU A 50 13.79 -5.00 -0.40
C LEU A 50 15.13 -4.62 0.22
N LYS A 51 16.25 -4.89 -0.48
CA LYS A 51 17.57 -4.47 -0.03
C LYS A 51 17.67 -2.95 0.08
N HIS A 52 17.26 -2.21 -0.95
CA HIS A 52 17.33 -0.75 -0.96
C HIS A 52 16.45 -0.13 0.14
N LEU A 53 15.21 -0.63 0.31
CA LEU A 53 14.32 -0.16 1.36
C LEU A 53 14.91 -0.41 2.76
N LYS A 54 15.51 -1.58 2.98
CA LYS A 54 16.15 -1.94 4.24
C LYS A 54 17.39 -1.09 4.51
N ASP A 55 18.28 -0.95 3.53
CA ASP A 55 19.53 -0.19 3.67
C ASP A 55 19.25 1.29 3.97
N ALA A 56 18.22 1.84 3.32
CA ALA A 56 17.76 3.22 3.54
C ALA A 56 16.90 3.38 4.80
N LYS A 57 16.49 2.29 5.46
CA LYS A 57 15.56 2.28 6.61
C LYS A 57 14.24 2.98 6.29
N VAL A 58 13.74 2.85 5.08
CA VAL A 58 12.52 3.50 4.61
C VAL A 58 11.32 2.58 4.83
N PRO A 59 10.28 3.04 5.54
CA PRO A 59 9.02 2.31 5.62
C PRO A 59 8.36 2.29 4.24
N ALA A 60 7.86 1.12 3.84
CA ALA A 60 7.18 0.95 2.57
C ALA A 60 5.99 0.00 2.70
N ILE A 61 5.03 0.17 1.80
CA ILE A 61 3.90 -0.73 1.64
C ILE A 61 3.81 -1.17 0.17
N GLY A 62 3.58 -2.45 -0.04
CA GLY A 62 3.32 -3.01 -1.37
C GLY A 62 1.84 -3.33 -1.55
N PHE A 63 1.24 -2.88 -2.67
CA PHE A 63 -0.15 -3.16 -3.00
C PHE A 63 -0.24 -4.33 -3.98
N VAL A 64 -1.04 -5.34 -3.63
CA VAL A 64 -1.03 -6.66 -4.27
C VAL A 64 -2.23 -6.85 -5.18
N ASN A 65 -1.98 -7.32 -6.40
CA ASN A 65 -3.02 -7.90 -7.26
C ASN A 65 -2.95 -9.42 -7.14
N GLU A 66 -3.89 -10.02 -6.42
CA GLU A 66 -3.80 -11.44 -6.11
C GLU A 66 -3.99 -12.39 -7.30
N ASN A 67 -4.56 -11.93 -8.43
CA ASN A 67 -4.61 -12.75 -9.63
C ASN A 67 -3.22 -13.20 -10.12
N LYS A 68 -2.19 -12.40 -9.84
CA LYS A 68 -0.79 -12.72 -10.19
C LYS A 68 -0.20 -13.85 -9.33
N LEU A 69 -0.91 -14.29 -8.29
CA LEU A 69 -0.53 -15.37 -7.38
C LEU A 69 -1.13 -16.72 -7.76
N TYR A 70 -1.73 -16.80 -8.94
CA TYR A 70 -2.37 -18.00 -9.43
C TYR A 70 -1.85 -18.40 -10.81
N ALA A 71 -1.71 -19.70 -11.03
CA ALA A 71 -1.54 -20.33 -12.33
C ALA A 71 -2.85 -21.01 -12.72
N GLY A 72 -3.67 -20.33 -13.51
CA GLY A 72 -5.05 -20.73 -13.74
C GLY A 72 -5.91 -20.63 -12.48
N LYS A 73 -6.37 -21.76 -11.95
CA LYS A 73 -7.15 -21.81 -10.69
C LYS A 73 -6.31 -22.18 -9.46
N GLU A 74 -5.09 -22.64 -9.66
CA GLU A 74 -4.22 -23.12 -8.60
C GLU A 74 -3.32 -21.99 -8.07
N ARG A 75 -3.01 -22.01 -6.77
CA ARG A 75 -2.07 -21.07 -6.15
C ARG A 75 -0.66 -21.32 -6.70
N ASP A 76 0.01 -20.26 -7.14
CA ASP A 76 1.42 -20.31 -7.53
C ASP A 76 2.29 -19.96 -6.31
N GLU A 77 2.74 -20.98 -5.59
CA GLU A 77 3.57 -20.81 -4.40
C GLU A 77 4.85 -20.03 -4.68
N LYS A 78 5.39 -20.09 -5.92
CA LYS A 78 6.59 -19.35 -6.31
C LYS A 78 6.34 -17.83 -6.36
N GLN A 79 5.14 -17.41 -6.79
CA GLN A 79 4.74 -15.99 -6.77
C GLN A 79 4.38 -15.56 -5.35
N ILE A 80 3.73 -16.43 -4.57
CA ILE A 80 3.41 -16.18 -3.17
C ILE A 80 4.68 -16.01 -2.35
N ASP A 81 5.75 -16.74 -2.64
CA ASP A 81 7.06 -16.60 -1.98
C ASP A 81 7.65 -15.20 -2.15
N LEU A 82 7.40 -14.52 -3.27
CA LEU A 82 7.83 -13.13 -3.44
C LEU A 82 7.16 -12.20 -2.41
N LEU A 83 5.88 -12.42 -2.11
CA LEU A 83 5.18 -11.65 -1.05
C LEU A 83 5.66 -12.05 0.35
N ARG A 84 5.99 -13.33 0.58
CA ARG A 84 6.60 -13.77 1.84
C ARG A 84 7.90 -13.01 2.12
N MET A 85 8.68 -12.71 1.09
CA MET A 85 9.90 -11.91 1.25
C MET A 85 9.59 -10.50 1.77
N TRP A 86 8.53 -9.84 1.28
CA TRP A 86 8.07 -8.53 1.77
C TRP A 86 7.69 -8.59 3.25
N VAL A 87 6.84 -9.56 3.61
CA VAL A 87 6.36 -9.75 4.98
C VAL A 87 7.50 -10.10 5.93
N ASN A 88 8.46 -10.94 5.49
CA ASN A 88 9.64 -11.30 6.27
C ASN A 88 10.64 -10.14 6.43
N ALA A 89 10.65 -9.19 5.49
CA ALA A 89 11.40 -7.95 5.63
C ALA A 89 10.76 -6.94 6.61
N GLY A 90 9.61 -7.28 7.21
CA GLY A 90 8.88 -6.43 8.15
C GLY A 90 7.97 -5.40 7.49
N LEU A 91 7.91 -5.37 6.16
CA LEU A 91 7.12 -4.42 5.39
C LEU A 91 5.63 -4.78 5.39
N GLU A 92 4.80 -3.82 5.03
CA GLU A 92 3.34 -4.01 4.94
C GLU A 92 2.91 -4.40 3.53
N LEU A 93 1.78 -5.09 3.46
CA LEU A 93 1.07 -5.36 2.22
C LEU A 93 -0.33 -4.73 2.30
N GLY A 94 -0.81 -4.20 1.19
CA GLY A 94 -2.14 -3.64 0.99
C GLY A 94 -2.87 -4.33 -0.16
N ASN A 95 -4.16 -4.07 -0.27
CA ASN A 95 -5.01 -4.60 -1.32
C ASN A 95 -5.03 -3.66 -2.53
N HIS A 96 -4.81 -4.20 -3.72
CA HIS A 96 -4.90 -3.50 -5.01
C HIS A 96 -5.92 -4.18 -5.95
N THR A 97 -6.95 -4.76 -5.38
CA THR A 97 -7.95 -5.66 -6.01
C THR A 97 -7.34 -7.00 -6.47
N PHE A 98 -8.21 -7.95 -6.82
CA PHE A 98 -7.76 -9.21 -7.39
C PHE A 98 -7.22 -9.03 -8.81
N SER A 99 -7.99 -8.40 -9.70
CA SER A 99 -7.76 -8.42 -11.14
C SER A 99 -7.29 -7.09 -11.73
N HIS A 100 -7.00 -6.08 -10.89
CA HIS A 100 -6.57 -4.74 -11.32
C HIS A 100 -7.53 -4.07 -12.31
N ARG A 101 -8.86 -4.28 -12.13
CA ARG A 101 -9.85 -3.66 -13.02
C ARG A 101 -10.10 -2.20 -12.64
N SER A 102 -10.43 -1.40 -13.64
CA SER A 102 -10.82 0.00 -13.44
C SER A 102 -12.24 0.11 -12.90
N LEU A 103 -12.46 0.82 -11.80
CA LEU A 103 -13.79 1.16 -11.30
C LEU A 103 -14.59 2.00 -12.29
N ASN A 104 -13.92 2.69 -13.20
CA ASN A 104 -14.59 3.46 -14.25
C ASN A 104 -15.18 2.58 -15.38
N GLN A 105 -14.92 1.28 -15.38
CA GLN A 105 -15.28 0.36 -16.47
C GLN A 105 -16.16 -0.80 -16.02
N ILE A 106 -16.42 -0.95 -14.72
CA ILE A 106 -17.23 -2.04 -14.17
C ILE A 106 -18.19 -1.52 -13.11
N GLU A 107 -19.20 -2.33 -12.82
CA GLU A 107 -20.19 -2.03 -11.79
C GLU A 107 -19.56 -2.05 -10.39
N LEU A 108 -20.08 -1.22 -9.50
CA LEU A 108 -19.57 -1.10 -8.13
C LEU A 108 -19.59 -2.44 -7.38
N GLY A 109 -20.64 -3.24 -7.52
CA GLY A 109 -20.76 -4.54 -6.87
C GLY A 109 -19.70 -5.55 -7.33
N ASP A 110 -19.37 -5.54 -8.63
CA ASP A 110 -18.31 -6.38 -9.19
C ASP A 110 -16.92 -5.95 -8.68
N TYR A 111 -16.72 -4.64 -8.57
CA TYR A 111 -15.46 -4.10 -8.04
C TYR A 111 -15.29 -4.43 -6.56
N GLN A 112 -16.35 -4.33 -5.76
CA GLN A 112 -16.36 -4.73 -4.34
C GLN A 112 -16.03 -6.22 -4.18
N SER A 113 -16.60 -7.07 -5.03
CA SER A 113 -16.31 -8.51 -5.06
C SER A 113 -14.85 -8.79 -5.41
N ASP A 114 -14.29 -8.02 -6.35
CA ASP A 114 -12.88 -8.12 -6.76
C ASP A 114 -11.92 -7.69 -5.63
N ILE A 115 -12.31 -6.69 -4.82
CA ILE A 115 -11.56 -6.30 -3.62
C ILE A 115 -11.51 -7.45 -2.60
N LEU A 116 -12.66 -8.06 -2.26
CA LEU A 116 -12.71 -9.15 -1.30
C LEU A 116 -11.97 -10.39 -1.77
N LYS A 117 -12.03 -10.68 -3.07
CA LYS A 117 -11.24 -11.77 -3.66
C LYS A 117 -9.75 -11.51 -3.57
N GLY A 118 -9.33 -10.24 -3.70
CA GLY A 118 -7.93 -9.80 -3.74
C GLY A 118 -7.25 -9.64 -2.39
N GLU A 119 -7.80 -10.23 -1.32
CA GLU A 119 -7.21 -10.15 0.02
C GLU A 119 -6.91 -11.51 0.66
N THR A 120 -7.28 -12.59 -0.01
CA THR A 120 -7.28 -13.94 0.58
C THR A 120 -5.88 -14.39 1.00
N ILE A 121 -4.95 -14.38 0.07
CA ILE A 121 -3.56 -14.81 0.31
C ILE A 121 -2.81 -13.77 1.14
N THR A 122 -3.02 -12.50 0.85
CA THR A 122 -2.39 -11.39 1.57
C THR A 122 -2.77 -11.41 3.06
N LYS A 123 -4.05 -11.65 3.38
CA LYS A 123 -4.51 -11.84 4.76
C LYS A 123 -3.82 -13.03 5.45
N GLU A 124 -3.74 -14.16 4.77
CA GLU A 124 -3.06 -15.34 5.31
C GLU A 124 -1.59 -15.07 5.64
N LEU A 125 -0.87 -14.37 4.74
CA LEU A 125 0.53 -14.04 4.94
C LEU A 125 0.75 -13.08 6.11
N LEU A 126 -0.07 -12.04 6.20
CA LEU A 126 0.02 -11.04 7.26
C LEU A 126 -0.38 -11.62 8.62
N ALA A 127 -1.43 -12.46 8.68
CA ALA A 127 -1.89 -13.12 9.90
C ALA A 127 -0.80 -13.99 10.55
N LYS A 128 0.05 -14.66 9.76
CA LYS A 128 1.21 -15.42 10.26
C LYS A 128 2.25 -14.55 10.99
N LYS A 129 2.17 -13.24 10.85
CA LYS A 129 3.02 -12.25 11.54
C LYS A 129 2.26 -11.41 12.57
N GLY A 130 1.02 -11.80 12.91
CA GLY A 130 0.16 -11.05 13.82
C GLY A 130 -0.29 -9.70 13.26
N LYS A 131 -0.26 -9.53 11.94
CA LYS A 131 -0.65 -8.31 11.23
C LYS A 131 -1.98 -8.52 10.50
N ALA A 132 -2.68 -7.41 10.22
CA ALA A 132 -3.88 -7.39 9.40
C ALA A 132 -3.64 -6.53 8.15
N ILE A 133 -4.36 -6.84 7.06
CA ILE A 133 -4.41 -5.95 5.90
C ILE A 133 -5.21 -4.70 6.28
N ARG A 134 -4.64 -3.52 6.04
CA ARG A 134 -5.24 -2.26 6.49
C ARG A 134 -5.47 -1.25 5.39
N TYR A 135 -4.72 -1.35 4.29
CA TYR A 135 -4.69 -0.32 3.27
C TYR A 135 -5.21 -0.85 1.94
N PHE A 136 -5.94 0.02 1.25
CA PHE A 136 -6.44 -0.20 -0.10
C PHE A 136 -5.92 0.90 -1.04
N ARG A 137 -5.51 0.50 -2.24
CA ARG A 137 -5.13 1.41 -3.31
C ARG A 137 -6.00 1.15 -4.53
N HIS A 138 -6.58 2.22 -5.05
CA HIS A 138 -7.37 2.16 -6.27
C HIS A 138 -6.50 1.87 -7.50
N PRO A 139 -6.77 0.81 -8.29
CA PRO A 139 -6.21 0.65 -9.63
C PRO A 139 -6.38 1.91 -10.47
N TYR A 140 -5.33 2.29 -11.18
CA TYR A 140 -5.27 3.51 -12.00
C TYR A 140 -5.57 4.80 -11.22
N LEU A 141 -5.56 4.78 -9.89
CA LEU A 141 -5.98 5.89 -9.02
C LEU A 141 -7.43 6.34 -9.25
N GLN A 142 -8.27 5.50 -9.86
CA GLN A 142 -9.64 5.84 -10.23
C GLN A 142 -10.61 5.53 -9.09
N THR A 143 -11.41 6.53 -8.73
CA THR A 143 -12.35 6.48 -7.61
C THR A 143 -13.83 6.37 -8.03
N GLY A 144 -14.09 6.11 -9.31
CA GLY A 144 -15.42 6.06 -9.88
C GLY A 144 -15.81 7.30 -10.70
N ARG A 145 -16.84 7.16 -11.54
CA ARG A 145 -17.30 8.23 -12.46
C ARG A 145 -18.30 9.19 -11.84
N SER A 146 -18.83 8.89 -10.66
CA SER A 146 -19.78 9.73 -9.96
C SER A 146 -19.48 9.77 -8.46
N LEU A 147 -20.00 10.81 -7.78
CA LEU A 147 -19.91 10.91 -6.32
C LEU A 147 -20.64 9.76 -5.62
N GLU A 148 -21.71 9.26 -6.19
CA GLU A 148 -22.47 8.13 -5.67
C GLU A 148 -21.60 6.85 -5.65
N VAL A 149 -20.98 6.50 -6.78
CA VAL A 149 -20.08 5.36 -6.89
C VAL A 149 -18.90 5.50 -5.93
N LYS A 150 -18.30 6.69 -5.88
CA LYS A 150 -17.20 6.96 -4.93
C LYS A 150 -17.64 6.76 -3.49
N SER A 151 -18.75 7.39 -3.07
CA SER A 151 -19.27 7.31 -1.69
C SER A 151 -19.66 5.90 -1.32
N GLY A 152 -20.27 5.14 -2.25
CA GLY A 152 -20.61 3.74 -2.04
C GLY A 152 -19.37 2.86 -1.84
N LEU A 153 -18.31 3.11 -2.61
CA LEU A 153 -17.04 2.40 -2.40
C LEU A 153 -16.36 2.80 -1.11
N ASP A 154 -16.29 4.09 -0.78
CA ASP A 154 -15.68 4.58 0.46
C ASP A 154 -16.37 3.96 1.69
N ALA A 155 -17.70 3.91 1.70
CA ALA A 155 -18.48 3.27 2.76
C ALA A 155 -18.19 1.75 2.87
N PHE A 156 -18.09 1.07 1.72
CA PHE A 156 -17.72 -0.34 1.67
C PHE A 156 -16.32 -0.59 2.23
N LEU A 157 -15.34 0.17 1.80
CA LEU A 157 -13.96 0.03 2.27
C LEU A 157 -13.86 0.27 3.78
N MET A 158 -14.52 1.31 4.29
CA MET A 158 -14.58 1.61 5.71
C MET A 158 -15.23 0.46 6.50
N LYS A 159 -16.34 -0.08 6.03
CA LYS A 159 -17.05 -1.23 6.64
C LYS A 159 -16.14 -2.47 6.74
N HIS A 160 -15.25 -2.67 5.76
CA HIS A 160 -14.30 -3.78 5.73
C HIS A 160 -12.95 -3.46 6.41
N GLY A 161 -12.85 -2.32 7.10
CA GLY A 161 -11.68 -1.94 7.89
C GLY A 161 -10.51 -1.40 7.06
N TYR A 162 -10.74 -1.07 5.80
CA TYR A 162 -9.72 -0.48 4.93
C TYR A 162 -9.56 1.02 5.16
N LYS A 163 -8.30 1.45 5.07
CA LYS A 163 -7.93 2.85 4.89
C LYS A 163 -7.47 3.03 3.44
N ILE A 164 -8.05 4.01 2.75
CA ILE A 164 -7.60 4.36 1.41
C ILE A 164 -6.21 4.99 1.51
N ALA A 165 -5.29 4.53 0.67
CA ALA A 165 -3.95 5.07 0.56
C ALA A 165 -3.85 5.98 -0.68
N PRO A 166 -4.06 7.30 -0.54
CA PRO A 166 -3.90 8.22 -1.66
C PRO A 166 -2.43 8.39 -2.04
N ILE A 167 -2.16 8.87 -3.24
CA ILE A 167 -0.83 9.29 -3.68
C ILE A 167 -0.73 10.80 -3.55
N SER A 168 0.33 11.30 -2.96
CA SER A 168 0.66 12.72 -2.92
C SER A 168 1.74 13.10 -3.94
N VAL A 169 2.59 12.13 -4.32
CA VAL A 169 3.63 12.29 -5.34
C VAL A 169 3.66 11.03 -6.19
N ASP A 170 3.35 11.18 -7.48
CA ASP A 170 3.49 10.13 -8.48
C ASP A 170 4.79 10.40 -9.28
N ASN A 171 5.68 9.40 -9.32
CA ASN A 171 6.93 9.52 -10.07
C ASN A 171 6.80 9.05 -11.53
N ALA A 172 5.60 8.60 -11.94
CA ALA A 172 5.30 8.16 -13.29
C ALA A 172 6.29 7.10 -13.83
N ASP A 173 6.69 6.14 -13.00
CA ASP A 173 7.71 5.13 -13.31
C ASP A 173 7.37 4.28 -14.55
N TYR A 174 6.08 4.09 -14.86
CA TYR A 174 5.62 3.40 -16.07
C TYR A 174 6.09 4.05 -17.38
N ILE A 175 6.38 5.38 -17.38
CA ILE A 175 6.92 6.08 -18.53
C ILE A 175 8.37 5.63 -18.75
N PHE A 176 9.15 5.55 -17.68
CA PHE A 176 10.56 5.17 -17.74
C PHE A 176 10.73 3.69 -18.07
N SER A 177 9.83 2.82 -17.60
CA SER A 177 9.90 1.39 -17.88
C SER A 177 9.77 1.02 -19.39
N ARG A 178 9.28 1.95 -20.21
CA ARG A 178 9.21 1.78 -21.67
C ARG A 178 10.51 2.18 -22.39
N ALA A 179 11.38 2.93 -21.72
CA ALA A 179 12.63 3.44 -22.30
C ALA A 179 13.83 2.52 -22.06
N TYR A 180 13.67 1.54 -21.17
CA TYR A 180 14.69 0.57 -20.76
C TYR A 180 14.20 -0.87 -20.96
#